data_eb3cff38dc34a9907e2998b2269534e0
#
_entry.id   eb3cff38dc34a9907e2998b2269534e0
#
_cell.length_a   1.000
_cell.length_b   1.000
_cell.length_c   1.000
_cell.angle_alpha   90.00
_cell.angle_beta   90.00
_cell.angle_gamma   90.00
#
_symmetry.space_group_name_H-M   'P 1'
#
loop_
_entity.id
_entity.type
_entity.pdbx_description
1 polymer ?
#
loop_
_entity_poly.entity_id
_entity_poly.type
_entity_poly.pdbx_seq_one_letter_code
_entity_poly.pdbx_strand_id
1 'polypeptide(L)'
;RQSVSIIGMVASKSVTKNRNIIFEVEDFTGKIKVLINQNKPEIYKKAEDISMDSVIGFTGFGDREIFFVNNIIFPDIMLFEKKQSPIEEYALFISDLQFGSKLFFREQFDKFIDYLSDFGPQTEEVKKIKYLFLVGDLVSGVGVYPSQIKDLEIEDIEEQFKQLAEILKRVRKDIQIIISPGNHDGVRLMEPQPTLDEKYSWPIYDLPNVVMTGNPAYVNIGANSGFSGFDILTYHGFSYPYFANNIPSLIEGGVNAPEKIMAYLLKNRHLAPTHGSIQYFPTENDQHVIKKVPDIFVSGHLHKMAITSYNGVLIISNSTWERETENQKKRGNQPDFCKVPMFNLKTRAIKILDFE
;
A
#
# COMPACT_ATOMS: atom_id res chain seq x y z
N ARG A 1 31.15 -21.15 -23.13
CA ARG A 1 29.94 -20.44 -23.59
C ARG A 1 29.96 -19.03 -22.97
N GLN A 2 29.69 -18.01 -23.78
CA GLN A 2 29.63 -16.64 -23.31
C GLN A 2 28.39 -16.45 -22.43
N SER A 3 28.54 -15.78 -21.28
CA SER A 3 27.43 -15.37 -20.42
C SER A 3 26.69 -14.21 -21.06
N VAL A 4 25.36 -14.27 -21.11
CA VAL A 4 24.50 -13.22 -21.63
C VAL A 4 23.41 -12.90 -20.61
N SER A 5 22.74 -11.76 -20.77
CA SER A 5 21.61 -11.36 -19.94
C SER A 5 20.38 -11.16 -20.82
N ILE A 6 19.23 -11.59 -20.31
CA ILE A 6 17.92 -11.37 -20.92
C ILE A 6 17.00 -10.72 -19.89
N ILE A 7 16.01 -9.95 -20.36
CA ILE A 7 14.94 -9.38 -19.55
C ILE A 7 13.62 -9.72 -20.24
N GLY A 8 12.63 -10.10 -19.49
CA GLY A 8 11.29 -10.33 -20.01
C GLY A 8 10.26 -10.58 -18.94
N MET A 9 9.01 -10.65 -19.35
CA MET A 9 7.86 -10.93 -18.52
C MET A 9 7.66 -12.43 -18.38
N VAL A 10 7.35 -12.91 -17.19
CA VAL A 10 7.12 -14.32 -16.89
C VAL A 10 5.70 -14.70 -17.32
N ALA A 11 5.57 -15.38 -18.46
CA ALA A 11 4.30 -15.83 -19.02
C ALA A 11 3.81 -17.17 -18.42
N SER A 12 4.75 -18.05 -18.00
CA SER A 12 4.39 -19.30 -17.31
C SER A 12 5.47 -19.74 -16.33
N LYS A 13 5.07 -20.53 -15.32
CA LYS A 13 5.95 -21.15 -14.32
C LYS A 13 5.56 -22.61 -14.13
N SER A 14 6.51 -23.51 -14.24
CA SER A 14 6.30 -24.94 -14.02
C SER A 14 7.49 -25.58 -13.31
N VAL A 15 7.23 -26.70 -12.63
CA VAL A 15 8.28 -27.49 -11.96
C VAL A 15 8.39 -28.85 -12.67
N THR A 16 9.59 -29.20 -13.11
CA THR A 16 9.86 -30.48 -13.79
C THR A 16 9.85 -31.65 -12.81
N LYS A 17 9.80 -32.89 -13.34
CA LYS A 17 9.94 -34.12 -12.54
C LYS A 17 11.24 -34.15 -11.71
N ASN A 18 12.31 -33.52 -12.23
CA ASN A 18 13.58 -33.37 -11.56
C ASN A 18 13.64 -32.09 -10.69
N ARG A 19 12.49 -31.54 -10.28
CA ARG A 19 12.36 -30.35 -9.42
C ARG A 19 13.07 -29.08 -9.92
N ASN A 20 13.45 -29.00 -11.21
CA ASN A 20 13.92 -27.74 -11.78
C ASN A 20 12.71 -26.82 -12.04
N ILE A 21 12.86 -25.52 -11.85
CA ILE A 21 11.84 -24.54 -12.26
C ILE A 21 12.09 -24.14 -13.70
N ILE A 22 11.03 -24.14 -14.50
CA ILE A 22 11.05 -23.60 -15.86
C ILE A 22 10.07 -22.44 -15.92
N PHE A 23 10.57 -21.29 -16.37
CA PHE A 23 9.74 -20.16 -16.80
C PHE A 23 9.68 -20.11 -18.32
N GLU A 24 8.53 -19.76 -18.87
CA GLU A 24 8.44 -19.17 -20.20
C GLU A 24 8.49 -17.65 -20.03
N VAL A 25 9.49 -17.03 -20.62
CA VAL A 25 9.73 -15.58 -20.53
C VAL A 25 9.54 -14.98 -21.90
N GLU A 26 8.82 -13.87 -21.98
CA GLU A 26 8.50 -13.19 -23.23
C GLU A 26 8.80 -11.70 -23.18
N ASP A 27 9.08 -11.15 -24.37
CA ASP A 27 9.12 -9.73 -24.66
C ASP A 27 8.52 -9.46 -26.04
N PHE A 28 8.63 -8.24 -26.56
CA PHE A 28 8.11 -7.88 -27.89
C PHE A 28 8.84 -8.59 -29.05
N THR A 29 9.98 -9.25 -28.80
CA THR A 29 10.79 -9.92 -29.82
C THR A 29 10.55 -11.43 -29.88
N GLY A 30 10.03 -12.03 -28.82
CA GLY A 30 9.75 -13.46 -28.78
C GLY A 30 9.66 -14.06 -27.39
N LYS A 31 9.73 -15.39 -27.32
CA LYS A 31 9.65 -16.19 -26.10
C LYS A 31 10.83 -17.13 -25.97
N ILE A 32 11.25 -17.39 -24.73
CA ILE A 32 12.30 -18.34 -24.41
C ILE A 32 11.99 -19.10 -23.11
N LYS A 33 12.40 -20.37 -23.06
CA LYS A 33 12.34 -21.17 -21.83
C LYS A 33 13.57 -20.87 -20.97
N VAL A 34 13.35 -20.51 -19.72
CA VAL A 34 14.38 -20.17 -18.73
C VAL A 34 14.38 -21.24 -17.64
N LEU A 35 15.49 -21.97 -17.52
CA LEU A 35 15.64 -23.11 -16.60
C LEU A 35 16.46 -22.73 -15.37
N ILE A 36 15.88 -22.93 -14.19
CA ILE A 36 16.52 -22.80 -12.89
C ILE A 36 16.81 -24.19 -12.34
N ASN A 37 18.10 -24.50 -12.15
CA ASN A 37 18.53 -25.80 -11.66
C ASN A 37 18.34 -25.88 -10.14
N GLN A 38 17.70 -26.97 -9.65
CA GLN A 38 17.51 -27.24 -8.22
C GLN A 38 18.83 -27.33 -7.41
N ASN A 39 19.93 -27.69 -8.07
CA ASN A 39 21.26 -27.78 -7.43
C ASN A 39 21.92 -26.43 -7.17
N LYS A 40 21.21 -25.30 -7.48
CA LYS A 40 21.62 -23.93 -7.15
C LYS A 40 20.66 -23.33 -6.14
N PRO A 41 20.75 -23.68 -4.84
CA PRO A 41 19.71 -23.40 -3.85
C PRO A 41 19.39 -21.90 -3.68
N GLU A 42 20.39 -21.03 -3.74
CA GLU A 42 20.18 -19.59 -3.60
C GLU A 42 19.38 -18.98 -4.77
N ILE A 43 19.68 -19.45 -6.00
CA ILE A 43 18.95 -19.01 -7.22
C ILE A 43 17.57 -19.63 -7.25
N TYR A 44 17.48 -20.90 -6.85
CA TYR A 44 16.23 -21.64 -6.77
C TYR A 44 15.24 -20.95 -5.82
N LYS A 45 15.68 -20.61 -4.61
CA LYS A 45 14.88 -19.89 -3.61
C LYS A 45 14.39 -18.52 -4.15
N LYS A 46 15.24 -17.78 -4.86
CA LYS A 46 14.82 -16.53 -5.52
C LYS A 46 13.75 -16.79 -6.59
N ALA A 47 13.90 -17.87 -7.34
CA ALA A 47 12.96 -18.24 -8.41
C ALA A 47 11.60 -18.69 -7.87
N GLU A 48 11.55 -19.29 -6.68
CA GLU A 48 10.28 -19.66 -6.05
C GLU A 48 9.38 -18.44 -5.81
N ASP A 49 9.97 -17.29 -5.50
CA ASP A 49 9.25 -16.04 -5.23
C ASP A 49 8.88 -15.23 -6.50
N ILE A 50 9.29 -15.68 -7.68
CA ILE A 50 8.87 -15.02 -8.92
C ILE A 50 7.41 -15.33 -9.20
N SER A 51 6.57 -14.31 -9.25
CA SER A 51 5.17 -14.42 -9.65
C SER A 51 5.00 -14.32 -11.17
N MET A 52 3.83 -14.75 -11.63
CA MET A 52 3.41 -14.56 -13.03
C MET A 52 3.38 -13.06 -13.36
N ASP A 53 3.57 -12.74 -14.61
CA ASP A 53 3.55 -11.38 -15.18
C ASP A 53 4.65 -10.43 -14.64
N SER A 54 5.50 -10.90 -13.70
CA SER A 54 6.66 -10.13 -13.25
C SER A 54 7.69 -9.98 -14.36
N VAL A 55 8.28 -8.78 -14.48
CA VAL A 55 9.41 -8.52 -15.39
C VAL A 55 10.72 -8.78 -14.66
N ILE A 56 11.47 -9.76 -15.13
CA ILE A 56 12.68 -10.27 -14.44
C ILE A 56 13.86 -10.29 -15.40
N GLY A 57 15.04 -9.96 -14.89
CA GLY A 57 16.32 -10.14 -15.56
C GLY A 57 16.94 -11.50 -15.20
N PHE A 58 17.50 -12.18 -16.17
CA PHE A 58 18.22 -13.45 -16.00
C PHE A 58 19.58 -13.36 -16.65
N THR A 59 20.63 -13.75 -15.91
CA THR A 59 21.98 -13.87 -16.45
C THR A 59 22.36 -15.36 -16.51
N GLY A 60 22.94 -15.78 -17.61
CA GLY A 60 23.26 -17.19 -17.81
C GLY A 60 23.83 -17.49 -19.20
N PHE A 61 23.53 -18.65 -19.71
CA PHE A 61 23.92 -19.10 -21.03
C PHE A 61 22.84 -20.00 -21.62
N GLY A 62 22.76 -20.07 -22.92
CA GLY A 62 21.75 -20.88 -23.57
C GLY A 62 21.87 -20.82 -25.09
N ASP A 63 20.84 -21.32 -25.77
CA ASP A 63 20.60 -21.19 -27.17
C ASP A 63 19.24 -20.51 -27.43
N ARG A 64 18.66 -20.70 -28.59
CA ARG A 64 17.39 -20.08 -28.96
C ARG A 64 16.16 -20.73 -28.30
N GLU A 65 16.31 -21.93 -27.71
CA GLU A 65 15.20 -22.70 -27.16
C GLU A 65 15.18 -22.66 -25.63
N ILE A 66 16.38 -22.73 -25.00
CA ILE A 66 16.49 -22.84 -23.54
C ILE A 66 17.66 -22.03 -23.00
N PHE A 67 17.41 -21.33 -21.91
CA PHE A 67 18.37 -20.49 -21.19
C PHE A 67 18.61 -21.03 -19.79
N PHE A 68 19.86 -21.34 -19.46
CA PHE A 68 20.29 -21.85 -18.15
C PHE A 68 20.77 -20.71 -17.27
N VAL A 69 20.10 -20.50 -16.12
CA VAL A 69 20.31 -19.34 -15.27
C VAL A 69 21.48 -19.51 -14.31
N ASN A 70 22.29 -18.46 -14.22
CA ASN A 70 23.34 -18.29 -13.22
C ASN A 70 23.00 -17.21 -12.19
N ASN A 71 22.14 -16.25 -12.54
CA ASN A 71 21.66 -15.21 -11.60
C ASN A 71 20.30 -14.69 -12.02
N ILE A 72 19.51 -14.22 -11.01
CA ILE A 72 18.20 -13.60 -11.16
C ILE A 72 18.31 -12.18 -10.65
N ILE A 73 17.80 -11.23 -11.43
CA ILE A 73 17.84 -9.80 -11.16
C ILE A 73 16.40 -9.30 -11.13
N PHE A 74 15.95 -8.88 -9.97
CA PHE A 74 14.67 -8.18 -9.83
C PHE A 74 14.84 -6.71 -10.24
N PRO A 75 13.77 -6.03 -10.70
CA PRO A 75 13.82 -4.59 -11.03
C PRO A 75 14.31 -3.74 -9.86
N ASP A 76 13.93 -4.12 -8.67
CA ASP A 76 14.26 -3.57 -7.36
C ASP A 76 14.31 -2.04 -7.30
N ILE A 77 14.33 -1.52 -6.11
CA ILE A 77 14.47 -0.09 -5.85
C ILE A 77 15.71 0.18 -4.99
N MET A 78 16.21 1.40 -5.07
CA MET A 78 17.22 1.91 -4.15
C MET A 78 17.00 3.40 -3.97
N LEU A 79 16.72 3.81 -2.74
CA LEU A 79 16.70 5.23 -2.37
C LEU A 79 18.13 5.62 -1.95
N PHE A 80 18.86 6.28 -2.85
CA PHE A 80 20.25 6.65 -2.63
C PHE A 80 20.42 7.78 -1.60
N GLU A 81 19.47 8.69 -1.56
CA GLU A 81 19.51 9.86 -0.69
C GLU A 81 18.29 9.90 0.23
N LYS A 82 18.54 9.92 1.54
CA LYS A 82 17.50 10.12 2.55
C LYS A 82 17.33 11.63 2.78
N LYS A 83 16.35 12.21 2.13
CA LYS A 83 15.99 13.63 2.26
C LYS A 83 15.66 14.00 3.70
N GLN A 84 15.95 15.24 4.08
CA GLN A 84 15.55 15.86 5.35
C GLN A 84 15.05 17.27 5.06
N SER A 85 13.88 17.62 5.59
CA SER A 85 13.34 18.96 5.45
C SER A 85 14.16 19.96 6.28
N PRO A 86 14.43 21.18 5.77
CA PRO A 86 14.98 22.24 6.60
C PRO A 86 14.01 22.71 7.68
N ILE A 87 12.71 22.50 7.49
CA ILE A 87 11.63 22.89 8.39
C ILE A 87 11.15 21.66 9.17
N GLU A 88 10.95 21.83 10.48
CA GLU A 88 10.39 20.77 11.30
C GLU A 88 8.87 20.80 11.22
N GLU A 89 8.33 19.84 10.50
CA GLU A 89 6.91 19.58 10.33
C GLU A 89 6.63 18.08 10.49
N TYR A 90 5.37 17.73 10.72
CA TYR A 90 4.96 16.34 10.92
C TYR A 90 3.87 15.93 9.95
N ALA A 91 3.95 14.70 9.50
CA ALA A 91 2.91 14.00 8.74
C ALA A 91 2.39 12.81 9.54
N LEU A 92 1.07 12.67 9.59
CA LEU A 92 0.37 11.55 10.22
C LEU A 92 -0.27 10.68 9.16
N PHE A 93 -0.30 9.37 9.44
CA PHE A 93 -0.85 8.39 8.52
C PHE A 93 -1.88 7.51 9.23
N ILE A 94 -3.07 7.43 8.66
CA ILE A 94 -4.15 6.54 9.10
C ILE A 94 -4.84 5.91 7.89
N SER A 95 -5.56 4.83 8.10
CA SER A 95 -6.42 4.16 7.12
C SER A 95 -7.51 3.39 7.83
N ASP A 96 -8.38 2.75 7.07
CA ASP A 96 -9.31 1.76 7.56
C ASP A 96 -10.13 2.26 8.76
N LEU A 97 -10.71 3.47 8.60
CA LEU A 97 -11.58 4.04 9.63
C LEU A 97 -12.83 3.19 9.78
N GLN A 98 -13.36 2.65 8.68
CA GLN A 98 -14.60 1.86 8.65
C GLN A 98 -15.75 2.62 9.33
N PHE A 99 -15.82 3.94 9.10
CA PHE A 99 -16.84 4.80 9.69
C PHE A 99 -18.24 4.37 9.25
N GLY A 100 -19.16 4.21 10.19
CA GLY A 100 -20.49 3.67 9.94
C GLY A 100 -20.66 2.20 10.36
N SER A 101 -19.57 1.52 10.73
CA SER A 101 -19.61 0.20 11.37
C SER A 101 -20.03 0.30 12.84
N LYS A 102 -20.80 -0.71 13.33
CA LYS A 102 -21.09 -0.89 14.76
C LYS A 102 -19.83 -1.14 15.60
N LEU A 103 -18.74 -1.58 14.95
CA LEU A 103 -17.48 -1.90 15.59
C LEU A 103 -16.49 -0.73 15.56
N PHE A 104 -16.86 0.42 15.00
CA PHE A 104 -16.02 1.60 14.91
C PHE A 104 -15.61 2.12 16.31
N PHE A 105 -14.34 2.45 16.48
CA PHE A 105 -13.78 3.02 17.72
C PHE A 105 -14.08 4.52 17.82
N ARG A 106 -15.36 4.86 18.03
CA ARG A 106 -15.84 6.26 18.04
C ARG A 106 -15.11 7.14 19.05
N GLU A 107 -15.02 6.72 20.30
CA GLU A 107 -14.40 7.50 21.36
C GLU A 107 -12.91 7.77 21.10
N GLN A 108 -12.19 6.74 20.62
CA GLN A 108 -10.77 6.81 20.30
C GLN A 108 -10.53 7.75 19.11
N PHE A 109 -11.38 7.65 18.08
CA PHE A 109 -11.30 8.55 16.94
C PHE A 109 -11.62 10.00 17.30
N ASP A 110 -12.62 10.22 18.14
CA ASP A 110 -12.92 11.55 18.67
C ASP A 110 -11.72 12.15 19.44
N LYS A 111 -11.03 11.36 20.29
CA LYS A 111 -9.80 11.78 20.99
C LYS A 111 -8.68 12.16 20.00
N PHE A 112 -8.53 11.37 18.93
CA PHE A 112 -7.55 11.68 17.87
C PHE A 112 -7.88 12.98 17.14
N ILE A 113 -9.13 13.21 16.81
CA ILE A 113 -9.59 14.45 16.15
C ILE A 113 -9.44 15.64 17.09
N ASP A 114 -9.77 15.48 18.38
CA ASP A 114 -9.55 16.52 19.38
C ASP A 114 -8.06 16.87 19.51
N TYR A 115 -7.17 15.88 19.43
CA TYR A 115 -5.72 16.10 19.41
C TYR A 115 -5.27 16.99 18.24
N LEU A 116 -5.98 16.94 17.10
CA LEU A 116 -5.70 17.74 15.89
C LEU A 116 -6.52 19.04 15.81
N SER A 117 -7.39 19.31 16.78
CA SER A 117 -8.26 20.48 16.78
C SER A 117 -7.55 21.73 17.33
N ASP A 118 -8.17 22.89 17.17
CA ASP A 118 -7.71 24.15 17.78
C ASP A 118 -7.74 24.12 19.31
N PHE A 119 -8.52 23.21 19.88
CA PHE A 119 -8.65 23.00 21.33
C PHE A 119 -7.78 21.86 21.85
N GLY A 120 -7.00 21.21 20.98
CA GLY A 120 -6.10 20.13 21.32
C GLY A 120 -4.88 20.58 22.15
N PRO A 121 -3.96 19.66 22.44
CA PRO A 121 -2.74 19.97 23.16
C PRO A 121 -1.93 21.07 22.45
N GLN A 122 -1.56 22.13 23.18
CA GLN A 122 -0.81 23.26 22.63
C GLN A 122 0.70 23.05 22.67
N THR A 123 1.17 21.80 22.53
CA THR A 123 2.59 21.50 22.48
C THR A 123 3.20 21.93 21.14
N GLU A 124 4.49 22.24 21.14
CA GLU A 124 5.21 22.64 19.92
C GLU A 124 5.18 21.54 18.85
N GLU A 125 5.16 20.29 19.25
CA GLU A 125 5.04 19.13 18.35
C GLU A 125 3.69 19.14 17.61
N VAL A 126 2.58 19.30 18.35
CA VAL A 126 1.22 19.29 17.76
C VAL A 126 1.01 20.49 16.83
N LYS A 127 1.52 21.67 17.17
CA LYS A 127 1.44 22.87 16.31
C LYS A 127 2.14 22.69 14.96
N LYS A 128 3.16 21.83 14.91
CA LYS A 128 3.95 21.56 13.70
C LYS A 128 3.36 20.42 12.83
N ILE A 129 2.25 19.81 13.21
CA ILE A 129 1.54 18.85 12.36
C ILE A 129 0.93 19.62 11.19
N LYS A 130 1.27 19.22 9.95
CA LYS A 130 0.83 19.88 8.71
C LYS A 130 0.13 18.95 7.73
N TYR A 131 0.29 17.65 7.86
CA TYR A 131 -0.25 16.68 6.93
C TYR A 131 -0.92 15.52 7.66
N LEU A 132 -2.11 15.15 7.22
CA LEU A 132 -2.85 13.98 7.66
C LEU A 132 -3.23 13.17 6.41
N PHE A 133 -2.74 11.95 6.29
CA PHE A 133 -3.08 11.02 5.23
C PHE A 133 -4.14 10.03 5.71
N LEU A 134 -5.22 9.90 4.92
CA LEU A 134 -6.26 8.89 5.06
C LEU A 134 -6.16 7.95 3.84
N VAL A 135 -5.64 6.73 4.05
CA VAL A 135 -5.25 5.82 2.97
C VAL A 135 -6.27 4.70 2.79
N GLY A 136 -7.47 5.07 2.37
CA GLY A 136 -8.56 4.18 2.01
C GLY A 136 -9.38 3.64 3.18
N ASP A 137 -10.55 3.12 2.83
CA ASP A 137 -11.56 2.57 3.73
C ASP A 137 -11.97 3.57 4.83
N LEU A 138 -12.31 4.79 4.39
CA LEU A 138 -12.78 5.86 5.27
C LEU A 138 -14.12 5.50 5.88
N VAL A 139 -14.99 4.93 5.08
CA VAL A 139 -16.33 4.48 5.50
C VAL A 139 -16.44 2.97 5.42
N SER A 140 -17.41 2.38 6.12
CA SER A 140 -17.72 0.95 5.97
C SER A 140 -18.28 0.63 4.59
N GLY A 141 -18.84 1.62 3.91
CA GLY A 141 -19.57 1.39 2.69
C GLY A 141 -20.88 0.65 2.92
N VAL A 142 -21.56 0.28 1.84
CA VAL A 142 -22.82 -0.47 1.86
C VAL A 142 -22.79 -1.54 0.78
N GLY A 143 -23.06 -2.81 1.15
CA GLY A 143 -23.08 -3.93 0.20
C GLY A 143 -21.70 -4.43 -0.23
N VAL A 144 -20.66 -4.16 0.53
CA VAL A 144 -19.27 -4.57 0.25
C VAL A 144 -19.09 -6.09 0.41
N TYR A 145 -19.81 -6.68 1.34
CA TYR A 145 -19.82 -8.15 1.54
C TYR A 145 -21.22 -8.65 1.91
N PRO A 146 -21.49 -9.97 1.74
CA PRO A 146 -22.81 -10.54 2.02
C PRO A 146 -23.26 -10.30 3.46
N SER A 147 -24.50 -9.81 3.63
CA SER A 147 -25.13 -9.53 4.93
C SER A 147 -24.52 -8.39 5.75
N GLN A 148 -23.65 -7.56 5.17
CA GLN A 148 -23.00 -6.42 5.82
C GLN A 148 -23.97 -5.49 6.55
N ILE A 149 -25.19 -5.32 6.06
CA ILE A 149 -26.20 -4.44 6.66
C ILE A 149 -26.40 -4.68 8.17
N LYS A 150 -26.15 -5.92 8.65
CA LYS A 150 -26.26 -6.27 10.06
C LYS A 150 -25.13 -5.68 10.91
N ASP A 151 -24.01 -5.35 10.27
CA ASP A 151 -22.81 -4.85 10.91
C ASP A 151 -22.72 -3.31 10.84
N LEU A 152 -23.64 -2.68 10.09
CA LEU A 152 -23.68 -1.23 9.92
C LEU A 152 -24.52 -0.56 11.03
N GLU A 153 -23.96 0.49 11.62
CA GLU A 153 -24.66 1.48 12.44
C GLU A 153 -25.34 2.52 11.54
N ILE A 154 -24.68 2.86 10.41
CA ILE A 154 -25.20 3.81 9.41
C ILE A 154 -25.32 3.07 8.08
N GLU A 155 -26.56 2.81 7.65
CA GLU A 155 -26.89 1.99 6.49
C GLU A 155 -26.88 2.73 5.15
N ASP A 156 -26.63 4.04 5.16
CA ASP A 156 -26.55 4.91 3.99
C ASP A 156 -25.14 5.47 3.80
N ILE A 157 -24.56 5.28 2.63
CA ILE A 157 -23.17 5.67 2.38
C ILE A 157 -22.98 7.20 2.35
N GLU A 158 -23.96 7.95 1.85
CA GLU A 158 -23.90 9.42 1.86
C GLU A 158 -23.94 9.94 3.30
N GLU A 159 -24.76 9.32 4.14
CA GLU A 159 -24.86 9.67 5.55
C GLU A 159 -23.56 9.31 6.30
N GLN A 160 -22.90 8.20 5.95
CA GLN A 160 -21.54 7.88 6.48
C GLN A 160 -20.57 9.00 6.15
N PHE A 161 -20.51 9.48 4.90
CA PHE A 161 -19.64 10.59 4.49
C PHE A 161 -20.02 11.93 5.14
N LYS A 162 -21.30 12.23 5.28
CA LYS A 162 -21.78 13.45 5.95
C LYS A 162 -21.30 13.52 7.39
N GLN A 163 -21.51 12.46 8.15
CA GLN A 163 -21.10 12.43 9.55
C GLN A 163 -19.58 12.43 9.72
N LEU A 164 -18.85 11.72 8.85
CA LEU A 164 -17.40 11.76 8.85
C LEU A 164 -16.87 13.17 8.54
N ALA A 165 -17.47 13.86 7.58
CA ALA A 165 -17.11 15.24 7.24
C ALA A 165 -17.31 16.19 8.43
N GLU A 166 -18.43 16.06 9.16
CA GLU A 166 -18.66 16.87 10.38
C GLU A 166 -17.57 16.66 11.43
N ILE A 167 -17.05 15.45 11.56
CA ILE A 167 -15.94 15.17 12.47
C ILE A 167 -14.65 15.80 11.94
N LEU A 168 -14.33 15.62 10.65
CA LEU A 168 -13.11 16.16 10.03
C LEU A 168 -13.09 17.69 10.00
N LYS A 169 -14.24 18.38 10.05
CA LYS A 169 -14.33 19.86 10.21
C LYS A 169 -13.63 20.36 11.47
N ARG A 170 -13.49 19.53 12.50
CA ARG A 170 -12.82 19.87 13.78
C ARG A 170 -11.30 19.92 13.66
N VAL A 171 -10.73 19.28 12.61
CA VAL A 171 -9.27 19.33 12.34
C VAL A 171 -8.88 20.77 11.97
N ARG A 172 -7.78 21.26 12.55
CA ARG A 172 -7.23 22.59 12.26
C ARG A 172 -7.07 22.79 10.75
N LYS A 173 -7.39 23.99 10.28
CA LYS A 173 -7.38 24.33 8.85
C LYS A 173 -5.98 24.44 8.24
N ASP A 174 -4.95 24.56 9.08
CA ASP A 174 -3.55 24.56 8.67
C ASP A 174 -2.95 23.14 8.50
N ILE A 175 -3.74 22.09 8.79
CA ILE A 175 -3.42 20.69 8.51
C ILE A 175 -4.08 20.30 7.16
N GLN A 176 -3.25 19.96 6.18
CA GLN A 176 -3.72 19.44 4.91
C GLN A 176 -4.13 17.97 5.09
N ILE A 177 -5.38 17.64 4.76
CA ILE A 177 -5.91 16.27 4.80
C ILE A 177 -5.84 15.70 3.38
N ILE A 178 -5.05 14.64 3.19
CA ILE A 178 -4.88 13.96 1.91
C ILE A 178 -5.65 12.64 1.97
N ILE A 179 -6.59 12.45 1.05
CA ILE A 179 -7.51 11.31 1.05
C ILE A 179 -7.34 10.51 -0.23
N SER A 180 -7.11 9.21 -0.12
CA SER A 180 -7.24 8.24 -1.19
C SER A 180 -8.34 7.22 -0.86
N PRO A 181 -9.04 6.64 -1.85
CA PRO A 181 -10.08 5.64 -1.60
C PRO A 181 -9.50 4.26 -1.28
N GLY A 182 -10.33 3.44 -0.62
CA GLY A 182 -10.17 2.00 -0.48
C GLY A 182 -11.33 1.24 -1.15
N ASN A 183 -11.44 -0.05 -0.86
CA ASN A 183 -12.47 -0.89 -1.46
C ASN A 183 -13.86 -0.75 -0.82
N HIS A 184 -13.97 -0.11 0.35
CA HIS A 184 -15.24 0.16 1.03
C HIS A 184 -15.87 1.50 0.65
N ASP A 185 -15.12 2.43 0.06
CA ASP A 185 -15.49 3.85 -0.09
C ASP A 185 -16.46 4.17 -1.25
N GLY A 186 -17.17 3.17 -1.76
CA GLY A 186 -18.19 3.39 -2.79
C GLY A 186 -17.63 3.76 -4.16
N VAL A 187 -16.35 3.53 -4.40
CA VAL A 187 -15.70 3.64 -5.72
C VAL A 187 -15.65 2.26 -6.40
N ARG A 188 -15.33 2.23 -7.69
CA ARG A 188 -15.14 0.94 -8.38
C ARG A 188 -14.04 0.11 -7.68
N LEU A 189 -14.26 -1.21 -7.59
CA LEU A 189 -13.25 -2.14 -7.03
C LEU A 189 -12.05 -2.33 -7.95
N MET A 190 -12.25 -2.14 -9.26
CA MET A 190 -11.18 -2.22 -10.25
C MET A 190 -10.18 -1.09 -10.05
N GLU A 191 -8.90 -1.45 -9.96
CA GLU A 191 -7.78 -0.51 -9.84
C GLU A 191 -7.13 -0.20 -11.21
N PRO A 192 -6.62 1.02 -11.41
CA PRO A 192 -6.54 2.12 -10.46
C PRO A 192 -7.92 2.71 -10.13
N GLN A 193 -8.13 3.02 -8.85
CA GLN A 193 -9.37 3.67 -8.42
C GLN A 193 -9.30 5.18 -8.63
N PRO A 194 -10.39 5.83 -9.09
CA PRO A 194 -10.47 7.29 -9.14
C PRO A 194 -10.53 7.89 -7.72
N THR A 195 -10.57 9.19 -7.60
CA THR A 195 -10.97 9.88 -6.36
C THR A 195 -12.35 9.41 -5.90
N LEU A 196 -12.70 9.68 -4.65
CA LEU A 196 -14.04 9.42 -4.13
C LEU A 196 -15.11 10.04 -5.05
N ASP A 197 -16.24 9.35 -5.23
CA ASP A 197 -17.34 9.86 -6.04
C ASP A 197 -18.01 11.04 -5.33
N GLU A 198 -17.92 12.23 -5.94
CA GLU A 198 -18.51 13.47 -5.43
C GLU A 198 -20.01 13.33 -5.12
N LYS A 199 -20.72 12.46 -5.87
CA LYS A 199 -22.14 12.20 -5.64
C LYS A 199 -22.45 11.78 -4.18
N TYR A 200 -21.58 11.01 -3.56
CA TYR A 200 -21.79 10.50 -2.21
C TYR A 200 -20.91 11.21 -1.18
N SER A 201 -19.73 11.63 -1.58
CA SER A 201 -18.72 12.21 -0.69
C SER A 201 -18.59 13.72 -0.77
N TRP A 202 -19.56 14.43 -1.42
CA TRP A 202 -19.57 15.88 -1.54
C TRP A 202 -19.32 16.63 -0.23
N PRO A 203 -19.75 16.14 0.98
CA PRO A 203 -19.47 16.86 2.21
C PRO A 203 -17.97 16.89 2.58
N ILE A 204 -17.19 15.87 2.12
CA ILE A 204 -15.73 15.84 2.29
C ILE A 204 -15.08 16.85 1.32
N TYR A 205 -15.58 16.96 0.08
CA TYR A 205 -15.08 17.93 -0.91
C TYR A 205 -15.28 19.38 -0.47
N ASP A 206 -16.30 19.66 0.33
CA ASP A 206 -16.56 21.00 0.88
C ASP A 206 -15.54 21.44 1.95
N LEU A 207 -14.69 20.54 2.44
CA LEU A 207 -13.67 20.86 3.42
C LEU A 207 -12.49 21.59 2.76
N PRO A 208 -12.14 22.82 3.22
CA PRO A 208 -11.18 23.67 2.51
C PRO A 208 -9.73 23.18 2.56
N ASN A 209 -9.42 22.25 3.47
CA ASN A 209 -8.08 21.70 3.69
C ASN A 209 -7.95 20.23 3.24
N VAL A 210 -8.86 19.75 2.39
CA VAL A 210 -8.84 18.40 1.85
C VAL A 210 -8.28 18.39 0.43
N VAL A 211 -7.46 17.40 0.13
CA VAL A 211 -6.97 17.05 -1.21
C VAL A 211 -7.35 15.61 -1.49
N MET A 212 -8.11 15.40 -2.57
CA MET A 212 -8.50 14.07 -3.04
C MET A 212 -7.45 13.51 -4.00
N THR A 213 -7.13 12.24 -3.84
CA THR A 213 -6.26 11.48 -4.75
C THR A 213 -6.94 10.17 -5.17
N GLY A 214 -6.47 9.56 -6.25
CA GLY A 214 -6.84 8.19 -6.59
C GLY A 214 -6.08 7.15 -5.77
N ASN A 215 -6.24 5.88 -6.11
CA ASN A 215 -5.50 4.77 -5.53
C ASN A 215 -5.00 3.84 -6.67
N PRO A 216 -3.66 3.66 -6.84
CA PRO A 216 -2.58 4.29 -6.08
C PRO A 216 -2.34 5.77 -6.44
N ALA A 217 -1.58 6.49 -5.60
CA ALA A 217 -1.18 7.87 -5.88
C ALA A 217 0.23 8.21 -5.36
N TYR A 218 0.86 9.21 -6.00
CA TYR A 218 2.05 9.86 -5.50
C TYR A 218 1.71 11.26 -5.01
N VAL A 219 2.07 11.56 -3.77
CA VAL A 219 1.87 12.88 -3.14
C VAL A 219 3.22 13.42 -2.71
N ASN A 220 3.54 14.66 -3.08
CA ASN A 220 4.75 15.33 -2.61
C ASN A 220 4.39 16.31 -1.48
N ILE A 221 5.06 16.21 -0.34
CA ILE A 221 4.85 17.08 0.81
C ILE A 221 6.13 17.79 1.26
N GLY A 222 5.97 18.94 1.90
CA GLY A 222 7.06 19.70 2.50
C GLY A 222 8.00 20.38 1.48
N ALA A 223 7.66 20.39 0.19
CA ALA A 223 8.47 21.07 -0.81
C ALA A 223 8.49 22.60 -0.58
N ASN A 224 9.67 23.20 -0.69
CA ASN A 224 9.85 24.64 -0.56
C ASN A 224 11.08 25.09 -1.38
N SER A 225 11.41 26.40 -1.33
CA SER A 225 12.59 26.90 -2.01
C SER A 225 13.88 26.24 -1.46
N GLY A 226 14.49 25.37 -2.28
CA GLY A 226 15.72 24.65 -1.94
C GLY A 226 15.52 23.23 -1.40
N PHE A 227 14.27 22.76 -1.22
CA PHE A 227 13.96 21.41 -0.82
C PHE A 227 12.84 20.80 -1.70
N SER A 228 13.13 19.67 -2.34
CA SER A 228 12.23 19.01 -3.31
C SER A 228 11.01 18.33 -2.67
N GLY A 229 10.92 18.31 -1.34
CA GLY A 229 9.86 17.58 -0.63
C GLY A 229 10.07 16.07 -0.56
N PHE A 230 9.18 15.41 0.15
CA PHE A 230 9.10 13.95 0.25
C PHE A 230 8.06 13.42 -0.74
N ASP A 231 8.46 12.43 -1.53
CA ASP A 231 7.55 11.70 -2.41
C ASP A 231 6.94 10.52 -1.64
N ILE A 232 5.65 10.59 -1.38
CA ILE A 232 4.88 9.56 -0.67
C ILE A 232 4.07 8.78 -1.69
N LEU A 233 4.29 7.48 -1.78
CA LEU A 233 3.43 6.55 -2.51
C LEU A 233 2.35 6.06 -1.55
N THR A 234 1.09 6.32 -1.89
CA THR A 234 -0.07 5.75 -1.20
C THR A 234 -0.68 4.63 -2.05
N TYR A 235 -0.95 3.51 -1.44
CA TYR A 235 -1.66 2.39 -2.04
C TYR A 235 -2.47 1.68 -0.96
N HIS A 236 -3.79 1.56 -1.13
CA HIS A 236 -4.62 0.97 -0.08
C HIS A 236 -4.20 -0.47 0.26
N GLY A 237 -3.92 -1.32 -0.76
CA GLY A 237 -3.34 -2.66 -0.53
C GLY A 237 -4.22 -3.83 -0.96
N PHE A 238 -5.17 -3.62 -1.86
CA PHE A 238 -6.11 -4.67 -2.28
C PHE A 238 -5.42 -5.92 -2.87
N SER A 239 -4.22 -5.80 -3.44
CA SER A 239 -3.42 -6.91 -3.95
C SER A 239 -2.75 -7.78 -2.87
N TYR A 240 -2.62 -7.30 -1.63
CA TYR A 240 -1.79 -7.93 -0.60
C TYR A 240 -2.20 -9.36 -0.24
N PRO A 241 -3.49 -9.68 -0.07
CA PRO A 241 -3.91 -11.05 0.24
C PRO A 241 -3.51 -12.06 -0.83
N TYR A 242 -3.47 -11.64 -2.11
CA TYR A 242 -3.00 -12.50 -3.18
C TYR A 242 -1.53 -12.89 -2.97
N PHE A 243 -0.64 -11.92 -2.78
CA PHE A 243 0.80 -12.18 -2.61
C PHE A 243 1.11 -12.89 -1.31
N ALA A 244 0.43 -12.54 -0.20
CA ALA A 244 0.53 -13.24 1.07
C ALA A 244 0.28 -14.75 0.97
N ASN A 245 -0.65 -15.16 0.09
CA ASN A 245 -1.06 -16.55 -0.07
C ASN A 245 -0.33 -17.31 -1.19
N ASN A 246 0.33 -16.60 -2.13
CA ASN A 246 0.89 -17.22 -3.34
C ASN A 246 2.42 -17.13 -3.44
N ILE A 247 3.09 -16.29 -2.65
CA ILE A 247 4.55 -16.15 -2.68
C ILE A 247 5.16 -16.92 -1.52
N PRO A 248 5.99 -17.96 -1.79
CA PRO A 248 6.51 -18.85 -0.75
C PRO A 248 7.17 -18.14 0.43
N SER A 249 7.96 -17.10 0.19
CA SER A 249 8.62 -16.35 1.27
C SER A 249 7.65 -15.48 2.10
N LEU A 250 6.41 -15.28 1.66
CA LEU A 250 5.41 -14.47 2.34
C LEU A 250 4.38 -15.30 3.12
N ILE A 251 4.21 -16.59 2.77
CA ILE A 251 3.15 -17.46 3.32
C ILE A 251 3.24 -17.57 4.84
N GLU A 252 4.46 -17.69 5.41
CA GLU A 252 4.64 -17.82 6.86
C GLU A 252 4.09 -16.63 7.65
N GLY A 253 4.33 -15.40 7.16
CA GLY A 253 3.79 -14.17 7.77
C GLY A 253 2.34 -13.90 7.36
N GLY A 254 1.96 -14.34 6.18
CA GLY A 254 0.64 -14.13 5.61
C GLY A 254 0.25 -12.65 5.62
N VAL A 255 -1.02 -12.39 5.86
CA VAL A 255 -1.58 -11.03 5.96
C VAL A 255 -1.17 -10.29 7.26
N ASN A 256 -0.55 -10.98 8.22
CA ASN A 256 -0.09 -10.38 9.47
C ASN A 256 1.34 -9.80 9.37
N ALA A 257 1.97 -9.86 8.20
CA ALA A 257 3.29 -9.27 7.92
C ALA A 257 3.24 -8.35 6.68
N PRO A 258 2.43 -7.26 6.72
CA PRO A 258 2.24 -6.36 5.58
C PRO A 258 3.55 -5.75 5.08
N GLU A 259 4.51 -5.48 5.96
CA GLU A 259 5.82 -4.92 5.61
C GLU A 259 6.61 -5.82 4.65
N LYS A 260 6.47 -7.14 4.77
CA LYS A 260 7.13 -8.10 3.87
C LYS A 260 6.47 -8.08 2.49
N ILE A 261 5.14 -7.96 2.44
CA ILE A 261 4.40 -7.86 1.19
C ILE A 261 4.77 -6.56 0.48
N MET A 262 4.74 -5.43 1.19
CA MET A 262 5.11 -4.12 0.65
C MET A 262 6.56 -4.11 0.12
N ALA A 263 7.50 -4.70 0.85
CA ALA A 263 8.89 -4.86 0.38
C ALA A 263 8.98 -5.73 -0.88
N TYR A 264 8.19 -6.80 -0.98
CA TYR A 264 8.10 -7.64 -2.17
C TYR A 264 7.60 -6.85 -3.40
N LEU A 265 6.57 -6.01 -3.23
CA LEU A 265 6.04 -5.17 -4.31
C LEU A 265 7.05 -4.09 -4.74
N LEU A 266 7.74 -3.46 -3.78
CA LEU A 266 8.84 -2.53 -4.09
C LEU A 266 9.97 -3.22 -4.87
N LYS A 267 10.34 -4.45 -4.49
CA LYS A 267 11.34 -5.27 -5.20
C LYS A 267 10.95 -5.58 -6.64
N ASN A 268 9.66 -5.80 -6.89
CA ASN A 268 9.12 -6.01 -8.25
C ASN A 268 8.84 -4.71 -9.00
N ARG A 269 8.96 -3.55 -8.34
CA ARG A 269 8.58 -2.22 -8.85
C ARG A 269 7.16 -2.17 -9.43
N HIS A 270 6.24 -2.90 -8.78
CA HIS A 270 4.85 -2.99 -9.21
C HIS A 270 3.94 -3.34 -8.04
N LEU A 271 2.83 -2.61 -7.87
CA LEU A 271 1.89 -2.78 -6.76
C LEU A 271 0.96 -3.99 -6.92
N ALA A 272 0.83 -4.50 -8.15
CA ALA A 272 0.03 -5.68 -8.48
C ALA A 272 0.62 -6.39 -9.71
N PRO A 273 1.85 -6.98 -9.63
CA PRO A 273 2.56 -7.49 -10.80
C PRO A 273 1.84 -8.63 -11.51
N THR A 274 1.02 -9.41 -10.80
CA THR A 274 0.29 -10.54 -11.39
C THR A 274 -1.12 -10.12 -11.79
N HIS A 275 -1.48 -10.35 -13.05
CA HIS A 275 -2.85 -10.18 -13.55
C HIS A 275 -3.82 -11.00 -12.73
N GLY A 276 -4.78 -10.69 -12.16
CA GLY A 276 -5.66 -11.46 -11.25
C GLY A 276 -5.30 -11.33 -9.77
N SER A 277 -4.22 -10.62 -9.39
CA SER A 277 -4.00 -10.21 -8.02
C SER A 277 -4.98 -9.11 -7.57
N ILE A 278 -5.52 -8.36 -8.53
CA ILE A 278 -6.59 -7.37 -8.40
C ILE A 278 -7.57 -7.48 -9.56
N GLN A 279 -8.69 -6.78 -9.46
CA GLN A 279 -9.53 -6.46 -10.62
C GLN A 279 -8.92 -5.25 -11.33
N TYR A 280 -8.58 -5.40 -12.60
CA TYR A 280 -7.87 -4.38 -13.37
C TYR A 280 -8.85 -3.53 -14.19
N PHE A 281 -8.74 -2.21 -14.07
CA PHE A 281 -9.40 -1.28 -14.98
C PHE A 281 -8.44 -0.90 -16.10
N PRO A 282 -8.79 -1.16 -17.38
CA PRO A 282 -7.90 -0.88 -18.51
C PRO A 282 -7.57 0.61 -18.63
N THR A 283 -6.29 0.93 -18.63
CA THR A 283 -5.74 2.28 -18.82
C THR A 283 -4.62 2.24 -19.86
N GLU A 284 -4.35 3.36 -20.53
CA GLU A 284 -3.25 3.44 -21.52
C GLU A 284 -1.87 3.19 -20.87
N ASN A 285 -1.71 3.61 -19.62
CA ASN A 285 -0.48 3.41 -18.86
C ASN A 285 -0.81 2.68 -17.56
N ASP A 286 -0.02 1.67 -17.25
CA ASP A 286 -0.13 0.96 -15.99
C ASP A 286 0.30 1.85 -14.83
N GLN A 287 -0.67 2.21 -13.98
CA GLN A 287 -0.45 3.09 -12.83
C GLN A 287 0.08 2.36 -11.61
N HIS A 288 0.12 1.01 -11.64
CA HIS A 288 0.69 0.20 -10.56
C HIS A 288 2.20 0.05 -10.69
N VAL A 289 2.79 0.42 -11.83
CA VAL A 289 4.25 0.44 -12.02
C VAL A 289 4.87 1.54 -11.16
N ILE A 290 5.78 1.17 -10.27
CA ILE A 290 6.55 2.09 -9.42
C ILE A 290 7.66 2.72 -10.25
N LYS A 291 7.32 3.76 -11.03
CA LYS A 291 8.26 4.45 -11.93
C LYS A 291 9.29 5.29 -11.16
N LYS A 292 8.86 5.94 -10.09
CA LYS A 292 9.69 6.77 -9.21
C LYS A 292 9.86 6.06 -7.87
N VAL A 293 11.09 6.00 -7.36
CA VAL A 293 11.34 5.47 -6.01
C VAL A 293 10.78 6.46 -4.98
N PRO A 294 9.81 6.06 -4.14
CA PRO A 294 9.26 6.94 -3.12
C PRO A 294 10.22 7.08 -1.94
N ASP A 295 10.09 8.18 -1.20
CA ASP A 295 10.73 8.34 0.11
C ASP A 295 10.01 7.52 1.19
N ILE A 296 8.68 7.43 1.07
CA ILE A 296 7.78 6.72 1.99
C ILE A 296 6.73 5.96 1.17
N PHE A 297 6.47 4.71 1.53
CA PHE A 297 5.37 3.90 1.01
C PHE A 297 4.37 3.63 2.13
N VAL A 298 3.13 4.12 1.97
CA VAL A 298 2.06 4.04 2.98
C VAL A 298 0.90 3.19 2.47
N SER A 299 0.35 2.34 3.35
CA SER A 299 -0.73 1.42 3.01
C SER A 299 -1.70 1.18 4.16
N GLY A 300 -2.86 0.60 3.84
CA GLY A 300 -3.90 0.13 4.75
C GLY A 300 -4.31 -1.32 4.47
N HIS A 301 -5.63 -1.58 4.46
CA HIS A 301 -6.32 -2.80 4.04
C HIS A 301 -6.16 -4.03 4.94
N LEU A 302 -4.97 -4.28 5.47
CA LEU A 302 -4.72 -5.47 6.30
C LEU A 302 -4.98 -5.22 7.78
N HIS A 303 -5.29 -3.97 8.17
CA HIS A 303 -5.56 -3.59 9.56
C HIS A 303 -4.39 -3.87 10.51
N LYS A 304 -3.20 -4.14 9.99
CA LYS A 304 -1.99 -4.52 10.75
C LYS A 304 -0.94 -3.43 10.63
N MET A 305 -0.56 -2.84 11.76
CA MET A 305 0.46 -1.82 11.76
C MET A 305 1.85 -2.44 11.64
N ALA A 306 2.64 -1.89 10.73
CA ALA A 306 4.06 -2.23 10.61
C ALA A 306 4.84 -1.01 10.11
N ILE A 307 6.02 -0.80 10.68
CA ILE A 307 6.94 0.26 10.27
C ILE A 307 8.31 -0.34 10.09
N THR A 308 8.86 -0.23 8.90
CA THR A 308 10.19 -0.73 8.55
C THR A 308 10.81 0.08 7.42
N SER A 309 11.97 -0.32 6.94
CA SER A 309 12.56 0.25 5.73
C SER A 309 13.04 -0.83 4.78
N TYR A 310 12.89 -0.61 3.48
CA TYR A 310 13.41 -1.46 2.43
C TYR A 310 14.24 -0.63 1.45
N ASN A 311 15.51 -0.96 1.31
CA ASN A 311 16.45 -0.25 0.41
C ASN A 311 16.40 1.28 0.53
N GLY A 312 16.23 1.80 1.76
CA GLY A 312 16.17 3.23 2.08
C GLY A 312 14.75 3.81 2.10
N VAL A 313 13.78 3.19 1.44
CA VAL A 313 12.37 3.60 1.47
C VAL A 313 11.76 3.25 2.81
N LEU A 314 11.07 4.19 3.44
CA LEU A 314 10.29 3.95 4.65
C LEU A 314 8.96 3.29 4.27
N ILE A 315 8.64 2.18 4.92
CA ILE A 315 7.38 1.44 4.76
C ILE A 315 6.51 1.66 5.99
N ILE A 316 5.26 2.05 5.77
CA ILE A 316 4.25 2.24 6.82
C ILE A 316 2.97 1.51 6.39
N SER A 317 2.59 0.47 7.12
CA SER A 317 1.25 -0.11 7.09
C SER A 317 0.48 0.39 8.31
N ASN A 318 -0.73 0.86 8.10
CA ASN A 318 -1.54 1.48 9.16
C ASN A 318 -2.35 0.45 9.96
N SER A 319 -2.73 0.84 11.18
CA SER A 319 -3.75 0.16 11.98
C SER A 319 -5.15 0.52 11.49
N THR A 320 -6.17 -0.15 12.03
CA THR A 320 -7.58 0.16 11.80
C THR A 320 -8.21 0.93 12.97
N TRP A 321 -9.39 1.52 12.71
CA TRP A 321 -10.27 2.14 13.70
C TRP A 321 -11.55 1.34 13.91
N GLU A 322 -11.54 0.06 13.53
CA GLU A 322 -12.64 -0.88 13.72
C GLU A 322 -12.17 -2.06 14.58
N ARG A 323 -12.99 -2.51 15.52
CA ARG A 323 -12.73 -3.74 16.31
C ARG A 323 -12.69 -4.94 15.38
N GLU A 324 -11.98 -5.98 15.82
CA GLU A 324 -11.86 -7.22 15.06
C GLU A 324 -13.25 -7.83 14.75
N THR A 325 -13.51 -8.04 13.48
CA THR A 325 -14.74 -8.66 12.98
C THR A 325 -14.67 -10.19 13.09
N GLU A 326 -15.82 -10.86 13.16
CA GLU A 326 -15.88 -12.32 13.14
C GLU A 326 -15.25 -12.95 11.89
N ASN A 327 -15.27 -12.24 10.77
CA ASN A 327 -14.64 -12.69 9.53
C ASN A 327 -13.11 -12.64 9.62
N GLN A 328 -12.56 -11.59 10.21
CA GLN A 328 -11.11 -11.45 10.46
C GLN A 328 -10.61 -12.53 11.42
N LYS A 329 -11.34 -12.80 12.52
CA LYS A 329 -11.03 -13.90 13.45
C LYS A 329 -10.97 -15.25 12.73
N LYS A 330 -11.97 -15.56 11.90
CA LYS A 330 -12.00 -16.81 11.14
C LYS A 330 -10.84 -16.96 10.16
N ARG A 331 -10.29 -15.87 9.66
CA ARG A 331 -9.14 -15.85 8.75
C ARG A 331 -7.79 -15.80 9.47
N GLY A 332 -7.77 -15.68 10.80
CA GLY A 332 -6.54 -15.59 11.59
C GLY A 332 -5.82 -14.25 11.47
N ASN A 333 -6.53 -13.19 11.06
CA ASN A 333 -6.00 -11.84 11.05
C ASN A 333 -5.77 -11.36 12.50
N GLN A 334 -4.76 -10.55 12.71
CA GLN A 334 -4.40 -9.98 14.01
C GLN A 334 -4.30 -8.45 13.87
N PRO A 335 -5.43 -7.73 13.81
CA PRO A 335 -5.42 -6.30 13.61
C PRO A 335 -4.79 -5.54 14.78
N ASP A 336 -4.20 -4.38 14.48
CA ASP A 336 -3.80 -3.38 15.46
C ASP A 336 -4.79 -2.21 15.39
N PHE A 337 -5.07 -1.59 16.55
CA PHE A 337 -6.14 -0.59 16.66
C PHE A 337 -5.60 0.79 17.02
N CYS A 338 -6.22 1.84 16.47
CA CYS A 338 -6.13 3.22 16.90
C CYS A 338 -4.69 3.79 17.05
N LYS A 339 -3.72 3.23 16.33
CA LYS A 339 -2.31 3.65 16.35
C LYS A 339 -1.98 4.51 15.16
N VAL A 340 -1.38 5.66 15.38
CA VAL A 340 -1.09 6.66 14.35
C VAL A 340 0.40 6.88 14.23
N PRO A 341 1.05 6.44 13.15
CA PRO A 341 2.41 6.82 12.83
C PRO A 341 2.51 8.32 12.55
N MET A 342 3.42 9.00 13.25
CA MET A 342 3.76 10.39 13.07
C MET A 342 5.21 10.53 12.63
N PHE A 343 5.43 11.03 11.42
CA PHE A 343 6.74 11.19 10.80
C PHE A 343 7.21 12.64 10.90
N ASN A 344 8.41 12.84 11.43
CA ASN A 344 9.08 14.14 11.47
C ASN A 344 9.87 14.37 10.17
N LEU A 345 9.50 15.38 9.38
CA LEU A 345 10.09 15.66 8.09
C LEU A 345 11.58 16.09 8.19
N LYS A 346 11.97 16.69 9.32
CA LYS A 346 13.33 17.19 9.53
C LYS A 346 14.28 16.07 9.98
N THR A 347 13.88 15.29 10.96
CA THR A 347 14.75 14.27 11.58
C THR A 347 14.57 12.88 10.99
N ARG A 348 13.48 12.64 10.25
CA ARG A 348 12.97 11.33 9.78
C ARG A 348 12.59 10.37 10.90
N ALA A 349 12.51 10.86 12.14
CA ALA A 349 12.05 10.04 13.25
C ALA A 349 10.55 9.73 13.11
N ILE A 350 10.16 8.54 13.56
CA ILE A 350 8.77 8.12 13.65
C ILE A 350 8.41 7.91 15.11
N LYS A 351 7.29 8.48 15.49
CA LYS A 351 6.63 8.26 16.77
C LYS A 351 5.27 7.63 16.51
N ILE A 352 4.87 6.69 17.33
CA ILE A 352 3.52 6.10 17.26
C ILE A 352 2.70 6.78 18.35
N LEU A 353 1.63 7.43 17.94
CA LEU A 353 0.60 7.92 18.88
C LEU A 353 -0.40 6.79 19.07
N ASP A 354 -0.73 6.48 20.33
CA ASP A 354 -1.65 5.41 20.71
C ASP A 354 -2.90 6.01 21.32
N PHE A 355 -4.05 5.77 20.72
CA PHE A 355 -5.36 6.26 21.15
C PHE A 355 -6.27 5.14 21.68
N GLU A 356 -5.76 3.90 21.76
CA GLU A 356 -6.51 2.73 22.28
C GLU A 356 -6.95 2.86 23.74
#